data_d280b315514a70e29e69986a9a7e6193
#
_entry.id   d280b315514a70e29e69986a9a7e6193
#
_cell.length_a   1.000
_cell.length_b   1.000
_cell.length_c   1.000
_cell.angle_alpha   90.00
_cell.angle_beta   90.00
_cell.angle_gamma   90.00
#
_symmetry.space_group_name_H-M   'P 1'
#
loop_
_entity.id
_entity.type
_entity.pdbx_description
1 polymer ?
#
loop_
_entity_poly.entity_id
_entity_poly.type
_entity_poly.pdbx_seq_one_letter_code
_entity_poly.pdbx_strand_id
1 'polypeptide(L)'
;MRQAFLADEIFTGNETLKGQVLFIENNIVSGILQPGSLPSDITVEKFPDCFIAPAFIDLQLYGGNGKLFSHSLDTESLDATRAYCMTGGCSRFMITMATNSMENFLKGIETVGEYLSSGKKGLLGLHLEGPWINPVKKGAHIEAFIKKPPRKDVELLLEKGRGIVKMITLAPEQCDDEIIHLIMDHGILVSAGHSNATYQQASHAFQIGVPAATHLFNAMSPLQGREPGMVGAIYDDTNVMSSIICEGVHVDYASVRISKKMMGERLFFITDAVTSISEGYYKHVYKGDRYTLPDGTLSGSCMTMMSTLKNSVEKAGISLEESLKMCSVYPAGLLKDPFLGKIQKGQTVDFNIINKKTLELVYSSFH
;
A
#
# COMPACT_ATOMS: atom_id res chain seq x y z
N MET A 1 23.21 17.52 11.82
CA MET A 1 22.98 18.34 10.60
C MET A 1 21.67 19.11 10.79
N ARG A 2 21.63 20.39 10.41
CA ARG A 2 20.43 21.25 10.45
C ARG A 2 19.99 21.56 9.03
N GLN A 3 18.70 21.47 8.75
CA GLN A 3 18.12 21.73 7.42
C GLN A 3 16.79 22.48 7.60
N ALA A 4 16.52 23.41 6.68
CA ALA A 4 15.28 24.18 6.70
C ALA A 4 14.71 24.26 5.29
N PHE A 5 13.45 23.87 5.12
CA PHE A 5 12.78 23.79 3.83
C PHE A 5 11.57 24.72 3.81
N LEU A 6 11.51 25.62 2.84
CA LEU A 6 10.39 26.53 2.61
C LEU A 6 9.73 26.21 1.28
N ALA A 7 8.49 25.78 1.32
CA ALA A 7 7.59 25.71 0.19
C ALA A 7 6.39 26.64 0.42
N ASP A 8 5.52 26.81 -0.57
CA ASP A 8 4.31 27.64 -0.41
C ASP A 8 3.40 27.10 0.70
N GLU A 9 3.32 25.78 0.80
CA GLU A 9 2.44 25.06 1.72
C GLU A 9 3.15 23.84 2.32
N ILE A 10 2.78 23.49 3.54
CA ILE A 10 3.18 22.25 4.22
C ILE A 10 1.92 21.51 4.63
N PHE A 11 1.65 20.38 3.99
CA PHE A 11 0.62 19.44 4.44
C PHE A 11 1.23 18.53 5.52
N THR A 12 0.75 18.63 6.74
CA THR A 12 1.30 17.90 7.90
C THR A 12 0.77 16.46 8.04
N GLY A 13 -0.24 16.10 7.26
CA GLY A 13 -1.09 14.92 7.43
C GLY A 13 -2.41 15.22 8.14
N ASN A 14 -2.49 16.30 8.91
CA ASN A 14 -3.70 16.76 9.59
C ASN A 14 -4.24 18.07 9.00
N GLU A 15 -3.34 18.99 8.69
CA GLU A 15 -3.67 20.36 8.23
C GLU A 15 -2.66 20.84 7.19
N THR A 16 -3.03 21.88 6.48
CA THR A 16 -2.14 22.58 5.52
C THR A 16 -1.73 23.94 6.06
N LEU A 17 -0.43 24.14 6.27
CA LEU A 17 0.17 25.37 6.77
C LEU A 17 0.80 26.16 5.62
N LYS A 18 0.66 27.50 5.63
CA LYS A 18 1.21 28.39 4.57
C LYS A 18 2.30 29.29 5.12
N GLY A 19 3.31 29.56 4.27
CA GLY A 19 4.37 30.52 4.58
C GLY A 19 5.25 30.11 5.77
N GLN A 20 5.29 28.83 6.09
CA GLN A 20 6.09 28.29 7.19
C GLN A 20 7.27 27.46 6.67
N VAL A 21 8.25 27.24 7.52
CA VAL A 21 9.47 26.49 7.24
C VAL A 21 9.47 25.20 8.02
N LEU A 22 9.67 24.08 7.34
CA LEU A 22 9.97 22.80 7.98
C LEU A 22 11.42 22.80 8.44
N PHE A 23 11.65 22.77 9.74
CA PHE A 23 12.98 22.78 10.35
C PHE A 23 13.32 21.40 10.93
N ILE A 24 14.45 20.86 10.50
CA ILE A 24 14.92 19.51 10.84
C ILE A 24 16.31 19.61 11.46
N GLU A 25 16.50 18.92 12.57
CA GLU A 25 17.80 18.74 13.24
C GLU A 25 18.06 17.25 13.47
N ASN A 26 19.21 16.76 12.99
CA ASN A 26 19.63 15.37 13.14
C ASN A 26 18.55 14.36 12.67
N ASN A 27 17.92 14.63 11.52
CA ASN A 27 16.81 13.86 10.93
C ASN A 27 15.51 13.85 11.76
N ILE A 28 15.38 14.73 12.74
CA ILE A 28 14.18 14.89 13.56
C ILE A 28 13.55 16.23 13.24
N VAL A 29 12.23 16.27 13.11
CA VAL A 29 11.47 17.52 12.96
C VAL A 29 11.59 18.32 14.26
N SER A 30 12.35 19.41 14.22
CA SER A 30 12.44 20.36 15.34
C SER A 30 11.20 21.25 15.42
N GLY A 31 10.57 21.52 14.28
CA GLY A 31 9.31 22.27 14.22
C GLY A 31 8.94 22.70 12.82
N ILE A 32 7.73 23.24 12.72
CA ILE A 32 7.26 24.01 11.57
C ILE A 32 7.15 25.44 12.08
N LEU A 33 8.00 26.35 11.57
CA LEU A 33 8.27 27.65 12.17
C LEU A 33 7.97 28.77 11.19
N GLN A 34 7.69 29.95 11.72
CA GLN A 34 7.71 31.17 10.91
C GLN A 34 9.16 31.46 10.45
N PRO A 35 9.38 31.99 9.23
CA PRO A 35 10.72 32.26 8.72
C PRO A 35 11.58 33.12 9.67
N GLY A 36 11.00 34.08 10.36
CA GLY A 36 11.70 34.96 11.32
C GLY A 36 12.05 34.31 12.66
N SER A 37 11.59 33.10 12.93
CA SER A 37 11.86 32.33 14.17
C SER A 37 12.98 31.31 14.02
N LEU A 38 13.60 31.21 12.85
CA LEU A 38 14.74 30.32 12.62
C LEU A 38 16.03 30.88 13.24
N PRO A 39 16.96 30.00 13.66
CA PRO A 39 18.32 30.44 14.02
C PRO A 39 18.98 31.17 12.84
N SER A 40 19.72 32.23 13.14
CA SER A 40 20.30 33.11 12.12
C SER A 40 21.39 32.47 11.24
N ASP A 41 21.93 31.35 11.69
CA ASP A 41 22.97 30.56 11.02
C ASP A 41 22.42 29.50 10.05
N ILE A 42 21.10 29.41 9.90
CA ILE A 42 20.45 28.38 9.06
C ILE A 42 20.15 28.95 7.67
N THR A 43 20.64 28.26 6.65
CA THR A 43 20.24 28.51 5.27
C THR A 43 18.93 27.81 4.97
N VAL A 44 17.95 28.55 4.43
CA VAL A 44 16.64 28.01 4.04
C VAL A 44 16.66 27.63 2.56
N GLU A 45 16.45 26.35 2.29
CA GLU A 45 16.20 25.85 0.93
C GLU A 45 14.78 26.22 0.49
N LYS A 46 14.65 26.92 -0.65
CA LYS A 46 13.36 27.46 -1.12
C LYS A 46 12.86 26.70 -2.33
N PHE A 47 11.59 26.29 -2.28
CA PHE A 47 10.89 25.57 -3.33
C PHE A 47 9.60 26.31 -3.71
N PRO A 48 9.69 27.32 -4.59
CA PRO A 48 8.52 28.07 -5.04
C PRO A 48 7.59 27.18 -5.89
N ASP A 49 6.30 27.50 -5.91
CA ASP A 49 5.26 26.72 -6.60
C ASP A 49 5.17 25.24 -6.13
N CYS A 50 5.65 24.93 -4.91
CA CYS A 50 5.66 23.60 -4.35
C CYS A 50 4.90 23.51 -3.02
N PHE A 51 4.58 22.28 -2.63
CA PHE A 51 4.16 21.96 -1.27
C PHE A 51 5.02 20.81 -0.70
N ILE A 52 5.17 20.81 0.61
CA ILE A 52 5.78 19.71 1.38
C ILE A 52 4.65 18.81 1.88
N ALA A 53 4.82 17.49 1.78
CA ALA A 53 3.89 16.50 2.32
C ALA A 53 4.66 15.32 2.92
N PRO A 54 4.06 14.54 3.85
CA PRO A 54 4.63 13.27 4.27
C PRO A 54 4.91 12.37 3.07
N ALA A 55 5.98 11.60 3.11
CA ALA A 55 6.25 10.59 2.09
C ALA A 55 5.16 9.53 2.07
N PHE A 56 4.96 8.91 0.90
CA PHE A 56 3.87 7.96 0.68
C PHE A 56 4.18 6.58 1.24
N ILE A 57 3.10 5.80 1.41
CA ILE A 57 3.09 4.44 1.93
C ILE A 57 2.36 3.55 0.92
N ASP A 58 2.99 2.47 0.47
CA ASP A 58 2.39 1.47 -0.41
C ASP A 58 2.33 0.11 0.27
N LEU A 59 1.13 -0.35 0.57
CA LEU A 59 0.92 -1.61 1.30
C LEU A 59 0.79 -2.84 0.39
N GLN A 60 0.88 -2.66 -0.95
CA GLN A 60 0.81 -3.76 -1.90
C GLN A 60 1.51 -3.43 -3.20
N LEU A 61 2.68 -4.05 -3.40
CA LEU A 61 3.37 -4.14 -4.68
C LEU A 61 4.30 -5.37 -4.68
N TYR A 62 4.62 -5.89 -5.86
CA TYR A 62 5.29 -7.20 -6.01
C TYR A 62 6.73 -7.10 -6.48
N GLY A 63 7.15 -5.92 -6.92
CA GLY A 63 8.48 -5.68 -7.43
C GLY A 63 8.60 -4.34 -8.15
N GLY A 64 9.78 -4.10 -8.71
CA GLY A 64 10.07 -2.88 -9.47
C GLY A 64 11.41 -2.98 -10.19
N ASN A 65 11.65 -2.07 -11.12
CA ASN A 65 12.93 -1.98 -11.86
C ASN A 65 13.41 -3.31 -12.45
N GLY A 66 12.48 -4.09 -13.03
CA GLY A 66 12.76 -5.35 -13.68
C GLY A 66 12.97 -6.56 -12.77
N LYS A 67 12.78 -6.42 -11.45
CA LYS A 67 12.88 -7.52 -10.47
C LYS A 67 11.56 -7.75 -9.76
N LEU A 68 11.03 -8.98 -9.89
CA LEU A 68 9.83 -9.44 -9.20
C LEU A 68 10.25 -10.27 -7.99
N PHE A 69 9.84 -9.88 -6.80
CA PHE A 69 10.30 -10.51 -5.55
C PHE A 69 9.96 -12.00 -5.49
N SER A 70 8.72 -12.38 -5.85
CA SER A 70 8.28 -13.78 -5.82
C SER A 70 9.01 -14.70 -6.81
N HIS A 71 9.74 -14.13 -7.77
CA HIS A 71 10.59 -14.88 -8.72
C HIS A 71 12.02 -15.01 -8.20
N SER A 72 12.62 -13.90 -7.76
CA SER A 72 14.05 -13.87 -7.37
C SER A 72 14.28 -14.38 -5.95
N LEU A 73 13.39 -14.06 -5.02
CA LEU A 73 13.46 -14.39 -3.59
C LEU A 73 14.82 -14.02 -2.97
N ASP A 74 15.35 -12.85 -3.35
CA ASP A 74 16.64 -12.30 -2.92
C ASP A 74 16.54 -10.85 -2.45
N THR A 75 17.55 -10.37 -1.74
CA THR A 75 17.59 -8.99 -1.22
C THR A 75 17.81 -7.94 -2.30
N GLU A 76 18.33 -8.31 -3.47
CA GLU A 76 18.50 -7.38 -4.60
C GLU A 76 17.14 -6.99 -5.20
N SER A 77 16.19 -7.92 -5.25
CA SER A 77 14.84 -7.61 -5.71
C SER A 77 14.10 -6.66 -4.75
N LEU A 78 14.38 -6.73 -3.45
CA LEU A 78 13.89 -5.78 -2.45
C LEU A 78 14.54 -4.41 -2.61
N ASP A 79 15.85 -4.34 -2.90
CA ASP A 79 16.54 -3.08 -3.21
C ASP A 79 16.00 -2.44 -4.50
N ALA A 80 15.77 -3.23 -5.54
CA ALA A 80 15.17 -2.77 -6.79
C ALA A 80 13.76 -2.23 -6.58
N THR A 81 12.94 -2.93 -5.77
CA THR A 81 11.60 -2.48 -5.40
C THR A 81 11.64 -1.20 -4.58
N ARG A 82 12.54 -1.10 -3.59
CA ARG A 82 12.74 0.13 -2.83
C ARG A 82 13.10 1.31 -3.74
N ALA A 83 14.06 1.13 -4.64
CA ALA A 83 14.45 2.16 -5.60
C ALA A 83 13.27 2.58 -6.48
N TYR A 84 12.43 1.65 -6.93
CA TYR A 84 11.20 1.96 -7.67
C TYR A 84 10.22 2.79 -6.83
N CYS A 85 9.95 2.39 -5.58
CA CYS A 85 9.09 3.13 -4.65
C CYS A 85 9.56 4.58 -4.48
N MET A 86 10.88 4.78 -4.32
CA MET A 86 11.48 6.11 -4.12
C MET A 86 11.23 7.04 -5.30
N THR A 87 11.26 6.56 -6.56
CA THR A 87 10.93 7.38 -7.73
C THR A 87 9.51 7.93 -7.69
N GLY A 88 8.61 7.24 -6.98
CA GLY A 88 7.22 7.65 -6.78
C GLY A 88 6.95 8.36 -5.45
N GLY A 89 7.96 8.82 -4.72
CA GLY A 89 7.78 9.52 -3.44
C GLY A 89 7.32 8.59 -2.30
N CYS A 90 7.44 7.28 -2.46
CA CYS A 90 7.05 6.29 -1.47
C CYS A 90 8.26 5.86 -0.64
N SER A 91 8.28 6.20 0.66
CA SER A 91 9.38 5.87 1.58
C SER A 91 9.13 4.61 2.38
N ARG A 92 7.88 4.13 2.44
CA ARG A 92 7.48 2.94 3.19
C ARG A 92 6.63 2.04 2.30
N PHE A 93 7.03 0.79 2.20
CA PHE A 93 6.31 -0.18 1.39
C PHE A 93 6.25 -1.56 2.04
N MET A 94 5.25 -2.32 1.66
CA MET A 94 5.10 -3.72 2.03
C MET A 94 5.25 -4.57 0.79
N ILE A 95 6.34 -5.36 0.72
CA ILE A 95 6.53 -6.27 -0.42
C ILE A 95 5.48 -7.36 -0.39
N THR A 96 4.88 -7.66 -1.53
CA THR A 96 3.80 -8.64 -1.65
C THR A 96 4.25 -9.88 -2.41
N MET A 97 3.84 -11.03 -1.91
CA MET A 97 3.94 -12.31 -2.63
C MET A 97 2.53 -12.81 -2.94
N ALA A 98 2.21 -12.92 -4.22
CA ALA A 98 1.00 -13.60 -4.67
C ALA A 98 1.08 -15.10 -4.41
N THR A 99 -0.08 -15.77 -4.41
CA THR A 99 -0.25 -17.23 -4.20
C THR A 99 0.90 -18.05 -4.77
N ASN A 100 1.56 -18.82 -3.89
CA ASN A 100 2.76 -19.56 -4.24
C ASN A 100 2.84 -20.89 -3.48
N SER A 101 3.90 -21.68 -3.74
CA SER A 101 4.20 -22.84 -2.92
C SER A 101 4.59 -22.43 -1.49
N MET A 102 4.37 -23.31 -0.53
CA MET A 102 4.79 -23.09 0.85
C MET A 102 6.30 -22.88 0.96
N GLU A 103 7.07 -23.61 0.16
CA GLU A 103 8.53 -23.48 0.08
C GLU A 103 8.94 -22.03 -0.30
N ASN A 104 8.33 -21.48 -1.35
CA ASN A 104 8.60 -20.11 -1.77
C ASN A 104 8.15 -19.08 -0.75
N PHE A 105 7.02 -19.27 -0.08
CA PHE A 105 6.61 -18.39 1.02
C PHE A 105 7.61 -18.40 2.18
N LEU A 106 8.07 -19.58 2.59
CA LEU A 106 9.09 -19.69 3.64
C LEU A 106 10.41 -19.03 3.23
N LYS A 107 10.84 -19.24 1.99
CA LYS A 107 12.05 -18.57 1.46
C LYS A 107 11.87 -17.05 1.40
N GLY A 108 10.71 -16.56 0.96
CA GLY A 108 10.38 -15.12 0.98
C GLY A 108 10.40 -14.54 2.40
N ILE A 109 9.86 -15.26 3.38
CA ILE A 109 9.91 -14.86 4.79
C ILE A 109 11.36 -14.75 5.27
N GLU A 110 12.21 -15.74 4.99
CA GLU A 110 13.62 -15.72 5.33
C GLU A 110 14.33 -14.49 4.73
N THR A 111 14.18 -14.27 3.43
CA THR A 111 14.80 -13.15 2.70
C THR A 111 14.34 -11.79 3.23
N VAL A 112 13.04 -11.62 3.50
CA VAL A 112 12.52 -10.37 4.10
C VAL A 112 13.08 -10.19 5.51
N GLY A 113 13.19 -11.26 6.29
CA GLY A 113 13.81 -11.23 7.63
C GLY A 113 15.27 -10.79 7.60
N GLU A 114 16.07 -11.31 6.66
CA GLU A 114 17.46 -10.90 6.42
C GLU A 114 17.53 -9.41 6.05
N TYR A 115 16.66 -8.96 5.14
CA TYR A 115 16.61 -7.56 4.71
C TYR A 115 16.28 -6.61 5.86
N LEU A 116 15.26 -6.91 6.66
CA LEU A 116 14.88 -6.12 7.83
C LEU A 116 16.02 -6.07 8.87
N SER A 117 16.72 -7.19 9.07
CA SER A 117 17.84 -7.29 10.02
C SER A 117 19.09 -6.53 9.55
N SER A 118 19.22 -6.24 8.25
CA SER A 118 20.36 -5.50 7.69
C SER A 118 20.35 -4.01 8.03
N GLY A 119 19.27 -3.49 8.64
CA GLY A 119 19.11 -2.07 8.95
C GLY A 119 18.69 -1.20 7.76
N LYS A 120 18.44 -1.78 6.59
CA LYS A 120 17.91 -1.07 5.43
C LYS A 120 16.51 -0.55 5.73
N LYS A 121 16.24 0.70 5.34
CA LYS A 121 14.97 1.37 5.62
C LYS A 121 13.97 1.21 4.49
N GLY A 122 12.70 1.43 4.80
CA GLY A 122 11.62 1.53 3.82
C GLY A 122 10.69 0.32 3.80
N LEU A 123 11.23 -0.90 3.90
CA LEU A 123 10.41 -2.10 3.95
C LEU A 123 9.70 -2.23 5.30
N LEU A 124 8.37 -2.36 5.27
CA LEU A 124 7.53 -2.53 6.47
C LEU A 124 7.41 -4.02 6.86
N GLY A 125 7.54 -4.90 5.90
CA GLY A 125 7.41 -6.35 6.05
C GLY A 125 6.84 -7.00 4.81
N LEU A 126 6.35 -8.22 4.98
CA LEU A 126 5.81 -9.06 3.92
C LEU A 126 4.27 -9.10 3.98
N HIS A 127 3.64 -8.89 2.83
CA HIS A 127 2.24 -9.15 2.58
C HIS A 127 2.10 -10.45 1.79
N LEU A 128 1.42 -11.45 2.34
CA LEU A 128 1.08 -12.68 1.62
C LEU A 128 -0.32 -12.54 1.02
N GLU A 129 -0.42 -12.52 -0.30
CA GLU A 129 -1.70 -12.50 -0.99
C GLU A 129 -2.09 -13.91 -1.43
N GLY A 130 -2.93 -14.54 -0.66
CA GLY A 130 -3.21 -15.97 -0.72
C GLY A 130 -2.21 -16.81 0.10
N PRO A 131 -2.19 -18.14 -0.07
CA PRO A 131 -2.85 -18.96 -1.08
C PRO A 131 -4.32 -19.32 -0.73
N TRP A 132 -4.86 -18.78 0.33
CA TRP A 132 -6.17 -19.11 0.88
C TRP A 132 -7.26 -18.20 0.30
N ILE A 133 -7.30 -18.14 -1.03
CA ILE A 133 -8.22 -17.34 -1.82
C ILE A 133 -9.26 -18.20 -2.52
N ASN A 134 -10.30 -17.59 -3.07
CA ASN A 134 -11.34 -18.34 -3.79
C ASN A 134 -10.89 -18.57 -5.25
N PRO A 135 -10.84 -19.84 -5.73
CA PRO A 135 -10.42 -20.14 -7.10
C PRO A 135 -11.30 -19.48 -8.19
N VAL A 136 -12.59 -19.19 -7.90
CA VAL A 136 -13.47 -18.45 -8.82
C VAL A 136 -13.03 -16.99 -8.99
N LYS A 137 -12.31 -16.46 -8.01
CA LYS A 137 -11.80 -15.09 -7.96
C LYS A 137 -10.27 -15.04 -7.99
N LYS A 138 -9.63 -16.03 -8.58
CA LYS A 138 -8.17 -16.14 -8.60
C LYS A 138 -7.47 -14.99 -9.32
N GLY A 139 -8.11 -14.30 -10.30
CA GLY A 139 -7.42 -13.30 -11.11
C GLY A 139 -6.18 -13.88 -11.76
N ALA A 140 -5.03 -13.23 -11.57
CA ALA A 140 -3.73 -13.67 -12.08
C ALA A 140 -3.04 -14.75 -11.23
N HIS A 141 -3.62 -15.16 -10.09
CA HIS A 141 -3.00 -16.14 -9.20
C HIS A 141 -2.96 -17.55 -9.80
N ILE A 142 -1.90 -18.28 -9.47
CA ILE A 142 -1.68 -19.66 -9.96
C ILE A 142 -2.60 -20.62 -9.23
N GLU A 143 -3.59 -21.13 -9.95
CA GLU A 143 -4.67 -21.98 -9.42
C GLU A 143 -4.15 -23.23 -8.70
N ALA A 144 -3.05 -23.83 -9.20
CA ALA A 144 -2.46 -25.03 -8.61
C ALA A 144 -1.99 -24.87 -7.15
N PHE A 145 -1.76 -23.62 -6.70
CA PHE A 145 -1.35 -23.34 -5.33
C PHE A 145 -2.50 -22.88 -4.44
N ILE A 146 -3.67 -22.58 -5.01
CA ILE A 146 -4.84 -22.15 -4.25
C ILE A 146 -5.37 -23.33 -3.46
N LYS A 147 -5.57 -23.14 -2.16
CA LYS A 147 -6.09 -24.18 -1.27
C LYS A 147 -6.79 -23.56 -0.06
N LYS A 148 -7.66 -24.32 0.59
CA LYS A 148 -8.13 -23.97 1.93
C LYS A 148 -6.95 -23.98 2.92
N PRO A 149 -6.99 -23.20 4.00
CA PRO A 149 -5.89 -23.10 4.98
C PRO A 149 -5.83 -24.36 5.88
N PRO A 150 -4.92 -25.33 5.63
CA PRO A 150 -4.70 -26.38 6.62
C PRO A 150 -4.06 -25.76 7.87
N ARG A 151 -4.60 -26.01 9.06
CA ARG A 151 -4.13 -25.41 10.31
C ARG A 151 -2.61 -25.50 10.48
N LYS A 152 -2.01 -26.66 10.19
CA LYS A 152 -0.55 -26.85 10.25
C LYS A 152 0.25 -25.92 9.37
N ASP A 153 -0.27 -25.58 8.16
CA ASP A 153 0.40 -24.67 7.23
C ASP A 153 0.30 -23.22 7.74
N VAL A 154 -0.84 -22.87 8.34
CA VAL A 154 -1.03 -21.58 8.99
C VAL A 154 -0.08 -21.41 10.16
N GLU A 155 -0.04 -22.40 11.08
CA GLU A 155 0.85 -22.38 12.25
C GLU A 155 2.33 -22.28 11.85
N LEU A 156 2.74 -22.97 10.79
CA LEU A 156 4.09 -22.89 10.24
C LEU A 156 4.42 -21.49 9.72
N LEU A 157 3.51 -20.88 8.93
CA LEU A 157 3.66 -19.53 8.43
C LEU A 157 3.73 -18.50 9.57
N LEU A 158 2.89 -18.65 10.58
CA LEU A 158 2.87 -17.77 11.75
C LEU A 158 4.14 -17.88 12.59
N GLU A 159 4.65 -19.11 12.77
CA GLU A 159 5.92 -19.33 13.48
C GLU A 159 7.10 -18.68 12.75
N LYS A 160 7.27 -19.01 11.46
CA LYS A 160 8.41 -18.52 10.65
C LYS A 160 8.28 -17.03 10.28
N GLY A 161 7.03 -16.57 10.11
CA GLY A 161 6.73 -15.18 9.72
C GLY A 161 6.66 -14.19 10.88
N ARG A 162 6.91 -14.60 12.12
CA ARG A 162 6.79 -13.74 13.30
C ARG A 162 7.61 -12.44 13.14
N GLY A 163 6.92 -11.29 13.21
CA GLY A 163 7.52 -9.98 13.04
C GLY A 163 7.85 -9.59 11.59
N ILE A 164 7.77 -10.52 10.65
CA ILE A 164 8.10 -10.36 9.23
C ILE A 164 6.83 -10.24 8.39
N VAL A 165 5.91 -11.21 8.50
CA VAL A 165 4.60 -11.14 7.84
C VAL A 165 3.73 -10.15 8.58
N LYS A 166 3.28 -9.12 7.87
CA LYS A 166 2.46 -8.03 8.42
C LYS A 166 1.01 -8.08 7.95
N MET A 167 0.77 -8.66 6.78
CA MET A 167 -0.56 -8.74 6.19
C MET A 167 -0.74 -10.08 5.48
N ILE A 168 -1.94 -10.63 5.56
CA ILE A 168 -2.37 -11.78 4.75
C ILE A 168 -3.71 -11.42 4.11
N THR A 169 -3.74 -11.46 2.76
CA THR A 169 -4.99 -11.41 2.00
C THR A 169 -5.53 -12.82 1.81
N LEU A 170 -6.78 -13.02 2.18
CA LEU A 170 -7.49 -14.28 2.06
C LEU A 170 -8.97 -14.07 1.68
N ALA A 171 -9.61 -15.13 1.18
CA ALA A 171 -11.05 -15.18 0.96
C ALA A 171 -11.72 -15.70 2.24
N PRO A 172 -12.46 -14.85 2.97
CA PRO A 172 -13.01 -15.24 4.28
C PRO A 172 -13.94 -16.44 4.20
N GLU A 173 -14.69 -16.59 3.09
CA GLU A 173 -15.58 -17.74 2.86
C GLU A 173 -14.84 -19.07 2.60
N GLN A 174 -13.53 -19.03 2.44
CA GLN A 174 -12.66 -20.22 2.30
C GLN A 174 -11.96 -20.60 3.60
N CYS A 175 -12.10 -19.78 4.65
CA CYS A 175 -11.39 -19.92 5.92
C CYS A 175 -12.38 -20.10 7.06
N ASP A 176 -12.07 -20.98 8.01
CA ASP A 176 -12.82 -21.08 9.25
C ASP A 176 -12.48 -19.87 10.15
N ASP A 177 -13.45 -19.40 10.95
CA ASP A 177 -13.29 -18.26 11.87
C ASP A 177 -12.09 -18.43 12.82
N GLU A 178 -11.88 -19.68 13.31
CA GLU A 178 -10.75 -20.01 14.18
C GLU A 178 -9.40 -19.76 13.51
N ILE A 179 -9.29 -19.97 12.20
CA ILE A 179 -8.07 -19.72 11.44
C ILE A 179 -7.87 -18.20 11.27
N ILE A 180 -8.94 -17.46 10.97
CA ILE A 180 -8.89 -16.00 10.87
C ILE A 180 -8.44 -15.38 12.21
N HIS A 181 -9.05 -15.82 13.31
CA HIS A 181 -8.65 -15.36 14.65
C HIS A 181 -7.21 -15.75 14.97
N LEU A 182 -6.78 -16.97 14.67
CA LEU A 182 -5.40 -17.41 14.89
C LEU A 182 -4.38 -16.49 14.19
N ILE A 183 -4.66 -16.06 12.97
CA ILE A 183 -3.80 -15.12 12.22
C ILE A 183 -3.79 -13.75 12.90
N MET A 184 -4.96 -13.22 13.24
CA MET A 184 -5.09 -11.89 13.88
C MET A 184 -4.46 -11.86 15.27
N ASP A 185 -4.56 -12.91 16.06
CA ASP A 185 -3.95 -13.05 17.40
C ASP A 185 -2.42 -13.03 17.36
N HIS A 186 -1.82 -13.37 16.22
CA HIS A 186 -0.39 -13.20 15.97
C HIS A 186 0.01 -11.79 15.54
N GLY A 187 -0.93 -10.83 15.55
CA GLY A 187 -0.69 -9.43 15.20
C GLY A 187 -0.55 -9.20 13.69
N ILE A 188 -1.04 -10.13 12.86
CA ILE A 188 -1.04 -10.00 11.41
C ILE A 188 -2.37 -9.41 10.95
N LEU A 189 -2.31 -8.39 10.10
CA LEU A 189 -3.48 -7.80 9.45
C LEU A 189 -4.10 -8.81 8.47
N VAL A 190 -5.34 -9.22 8.72
CA VAL A 190 -6.12 -9.98 7.75
C VAL A 190 -6.83 -8.99 6.82
N SER A 191 -6.67 -9.18 5.51
CA SER A 191 -7.36 -8.40 4.49
C SER A 191 -8.23 -9.33 3.64
N ALA A 192 -9.51 -9.02 3.52
CA ALA A 192 -10.42 -9.81 2.70
C ALA A 192 -10.24 -9.46 1.21
N GLY A 193 -9.89 -10.44 0.39
CA GLY A 193 -9.66 -10.25 -1.04
C GLY A 193 -9.67 -11.56 -1.82
N HIS A 194 -9.69 -11.46 -3.15
CA HIS A 194 -9.84 -12.62 -4.03
C HIS A 194 -10.98 -13.55 -3.59
N SER A 195 -12.12 -12.93 -3.31
CA SER A 195 -13.24 -13.53 -2.59
C SER A 195 -14.52 -13.48 -3.41
N ASN A 196 -15.22 -14.58 -3.44
CA ASN A 196 -16.58 -14.69 -3.99
C ASN A 196 -17.65 -14.72 -2.88
N ALA A 197 -17.32 -14.17 -1.71
CA ALA A 197 -18.22 -14.10 -0.57
C ALA A 197 -19.54 -13.42 -0.94
N THR A 198 -20.64 -13.95 -0.42
CA THR A 198 -21.92 -13.20 -0.40
C THR A 198 -21.79 -12.02 0.56
N TYR A 199 -22.75 -11.09 0.50
CA TYR A 199 -22.83 -9.99 1.45
C TYR A 199 -22.78 -10.46 2.90
N GLN A 200 -23.54 -11.52 3.24
CA GLN A 200 -23.59 -12.06 4.60
C GLN A 200 -22.25 -12.65 5.04
N GLN A 201 -21.57 -13.38 4.16
CA GLN A 201 -20.26 -13.96 4.48
C GLN A 201 -19.19 -12.90 4.69
N ALA A 202 -19.17 -11.86 3.83
CA ALA A 202 -18.24 -10.75 3.99
C ALA A 202 -18.54 -9.93 5.26
N SER A 203 -19.82 -9.61 5.52
CA SER A 203 -20.23 -8.89 6.73
C SER A 203 -19.89 -9.68 7.99
N HIS A 204 -20.06 -11.01 7.98
CA HIS A 204 -19.62 -11.86 9.09
C HIS A 204 -18.12 -11.77 9.34
N ALA A 205 -17.29 -11.81 8.28
CA ALA A 205 -15.85 -11.67 8.43
C ALA A 205 -15.46 -10.33 9.07
N PHE A 206 -16.15 -9.24 8.70
CA PHE A 206 -15.91 -7.92 9.31
C PHE A 206 -16.38 -7.87 10.77
N GLN A 207 -17.51 -8.50 11.11
CA GLN A 207 -18.00 -8.60 12.47
C GLN A 207 -17.09 -9.39 13.41
N ILE A 208 -16.40 -10.42 12.91
CA ILE A 208 -15.40 -11.16 13.68
C ILE A 208 -14.03 -10.47 13.74
N GLY A 209 -13.89 -9.26 13.16
CA GLY A 209 -12.75 -8.38 13.34
C GLY A 209 -11.79 -8.26 12.16
N VAL A 210 -12.09 -8.79 10.97
CA VAL A 210 -11.28 -8.55 9.75
C VAL A 210 -11.29 -7.05 9.43
N PRO A 211 -10.13 -6.34 9.52
CA PRO A 211 -10.12 -4.90 9.49
C PRO A 211 -9.99 -4.28 8.10
N ALA A 212 -9.66 -5.09 7.09
CA ALA A 212 -9.29 -4.59 5.78
C ALA A 212 -9.85 -5.42 4.62
N ALA A 213 -9.93 -4.79 3.45
CA ALA A 213 -10.19 -5.43 2.16
C ALA A 213 -9.16 -4.97 1.12
N THR A 214 -8.77 -5.90 0.23
CA THR A 214 -7.68 -5.71 -0.74
C THR A 214 -8.25 -5.28 -2.09
N HIS A 215 -7.68 -4.23 -2.71
CA HIS A 215 -7.95 -3.72 -4.08
C HIS A 215 -9.42 -3.78 -4.52
N LEU A 216 -10.25 -2.99 -3.84
CA LEU A 216 -11.70 -2.88 -4.03
C LEU A 216 -12.13 -3.06 -5.50
N PHE A 217 -13.16 -3.85 -5.75
CA PHE A 217 -13.71 -4.34 -7.03
C PHE A 217 -12.92 -5.49 -7.68
N ASN A 218 -11.59 -5.52 -7.54
CA ASN A 218 -10.77 -6.52 -8.24
C ASN A 218 -10.89 -7.88 -7.56
N ALA A 219 -11.19 -8.90 -8.36
CA ALA A 219 -11.37 -10.27 -7.88
C ALA A 219 -12.33 -10.38 -6.67
N MET A 220 -13.42 -9.60 -6.66
CA MET A 220 -14.47 -9.61 -5.64
C MET A 220 -15.84 -9.96 -6.24
N SER A 221 -16.79 -10.45 -5.42
CA SER A 221 -18.21 -10.49 -5.79
C SER A 221 -18.75 -9.05 -5.93
N PRO A 222 -19.44 -8.73 -7.05
CA PRO A 222 -19.81 -7.36 -7.37
C PRO A 222 -21.03 -6.89 -6.56
N LEU A 223 -21.17 -5.56 -6.43
CA LEU A 223 -22.37 -4.92 -5.91
C LEU A 223 -23.53 -5.05 -6.91
N GLN A 224 -24.56 -5.78 -6.55
CA GLN A 224 -25.79 -5.93 -7.31
C GLN A 224 -27.01 -5.63 -6.44
N GLY A 225 -28.13 -5.21 -7.06
CA GLY A 225 -29.31 -4.76 -6.32
C GLY A 225 -30.00 -5.84 -5.44
N ARG A 226 -29.79 -7.13 -5.73
CA ARG A 226 -30.36 -8.23 -4.96
C ARG A 226 -29.33 -9.04 -4.18
N GLU A 227 -28.07 -8.95 -4.53
CA GLU A 227 -26.92 -9.53 -3.86
C GLU A 227 -25.79 -8.49 -3.86
N PRO A 228 -25.61 -7.73 -2.77
CA PRO A 228 -24.61 -6.66 -2.72
C PRO A 228 -23.17 -7.16 -2.76
N GLY A 229 -22.97 -8.44 -2.51
CA GLY A 229 -21.65 -9.07 -2.56
C GLY A 229 -20.65 -8.46 -1.58
N MET A 230 -19.39 -8.77 -1.81
CA MET A 230 -18.30 -8.26 -0.98
C MET A 230 -18.15 -6.73 -1.10
N VAL A 231 -18.31 -6.19 -2.31
CA VAL A 231 -18.23 -4.73 -2.52
C VAL A 231 -19.29 -3.99 -1.70
N GLY A 232 -20.53 -4.52 -1.68
CA GLY A 232 -21.62 -3.96 -0.88
C GLY A 232 -21.35 -4.05 0.62
N ALA A 233 -20.82 -5.18 1.10
CA ALA A 233 -20.45 -5.35 2.52
C ALA A 233 -19.36 -4.37 2.95
N ILE A 234 -18.34 -4.13 2.10
CA ILE A 234 -17.27 -3.14 2.37
C ILE A 234 -17.85 -1.72 2.46
N TYR A 235 -18.81 -1.36 1.60
CA TYR A 235 -19.42 -0.04 1.65
C TYR A 235 -20.30 0.16 2.87
N ASP A 236 -21.07 -0.87 3.24
CA ASP A 236 -22.04 -0.81 4.33
C ASP A 236 -21.39 -0.88 5.71
N ASP A 237 -20.23 -1.52 5.85
CA ASP A 237 -19.45 -1.54 7.09
C ASP A 237 -18.86 -0.16 7.39
N THR A 238 -18.81 0.22 8.67
CA THR A 238 -18.32 1.53 9.10
C THR A 238 -16.85 1.56 9.52
N ASN A 239 -16.21 0.41 9.67
CA ASN A 239 -14.85 0.29 10.22
C ASN A 239 -13.84 -0.27 9.22
N VAL A 240 -14.28 -1.16 8.33
CA VAL A 240 -13.40 -1.82 7.37
C VAL A 240 -12.76 -0.83 6.41
N MET A 241 -11.46 -0.82 6.37
CA MET A 241 -10.69 -0.05 5.40
C MET A 241 -10.47 -0.86 4.13
N SER A 242 -10.41 -0.21 2.97
CA SER A 242 -10.08 -0.91 1.73
C SER A 242 -9.04 -0.17 0.93
N SER A 243 -8.14 -0.91 0.32
CA SER A 243 -7.25 -0.37 -0.70
C SER A 243 -7.96 -0.28 -2.05
N ILE A 244 -7.48 0.62 -2.92
CA ILE A 244 -7.97 0.78 -4.29
C ILE A 244 -6.83 1.20 -5.23
N ILE A 245 -6.89 0.74 -6.48
CA ILE A 245 -5.92 1.07 -7.54
C ILE A 245 -6.51 2.22 -8.36
N CYS A 246 -5.80 3.36 -8.48
CA CYS A 246 -6.30 4.55 -9.17
C CYS A 246 -5.55 4.79 -10.49
N GLU A 247 -5.80 3.94 -11.49
CA GLU A 247 -5.14 4.04 -12.81
C GLU A 247 -6.12 4.10 -13.99
N GLY A 248 -7.42 3.78 -13.77
CA GLY A 248 -8.44 3.79 -14.80
C GLY A 248 -8.52 2.50 -15.63
N VAL A 249 -7.81 1.44 -15.24
CA VAL A 249 -7.78 0.12 -15.90
C VAL A 249 -8.39 -0.94 -14.99
N HIS A 250 -7.81 -1.17 -13.81
CA HIS A 250 -8.38 -2.05 -12.79
C HIS A 250 -9.70 -1.50 -12.25
N VAL A 251 -9.75 -0.18 -12.07
CA VAL A 251 -10.93 0.55 -11.58
C VAL A 251 -11.10 1.84 -12.36
N ASP A 252 -12.27 2.04 -12.93
CA ASP A 252 -12.63 3.30 -13.60
C ASP A 252 -12.60 4.46 -12.58
N TYR A 253 -12.16 5.65 -13.03
CA TYR A 253 -12.05 6.83 -12.16
C TYR A 253 -13.40 7.26 -11.55
N ALA A 254 -14.51 7.00 -12.22
CA ALA A 254 -15.84 7.24 -11.64
C ALA A 254 -16.10 6.30 -10.46
N SER A 255 -15.70 5.03 -10.57
CA SER A 255 -15.81 4.05 -9.49
C SER A 255 -14.91 4.41 -8.29
N VAL A 256 -13.68 4.89 -8.54
CA VAL A 256 -12.82 5.44 -7.47
C VAL A 256 -13.50 6.60 -6.76
N ARG A 257 -14.08 7.54 -7.50
CA ARG A 257 -14.78 8.71 -6.96
C ARG A 257 -16.03 8.33 -6.16
N ILE A 258 -16.79 7.34 -6.61
CA ILE A 258 -17.96 6.81 -5.89
C ILE A 258 -17.49 6.14 -4.60
N SER A 259 -16.46 5.29 -4.66
CA SER A 259 -15.90 4.62 -3.49
C SER A 259 -15.43 5.61 -2.43
N LYS A 260 -14.78 6.70 -2.86
CA LYS A 260 -14.35 7.76 -1.93
C LYS A 260 -15.53 8.41 -1.21
N LYS A 261 -16.64 8.64 -1.92
CA LYS A 261 -17.87 9.18 -1.31
C LYS A 261 -18.50 8.21 -0.30
N MET A 262 -18.47 6.90 -0.59
CA MET A 262 -19.05 5.87 0.27
C MET A 262 -18.20 5.59 1.50
N MET A 263 -16.88 5.55 1.34
CA MET A 263 -15.98 5.07 2.37
C MET A 263 -15.27 6.18 3.15
N GLY A 264 -15.21 7.41 2.62
CA GLY A 264 -14.50 8.50 3.30
C GLY A 264 -13.03 8.17 3.59
N GLU A 265 -12.64 8.24 4.87
CA GLU A 265 -11.27 8.02 5.32
C GLU A 265 -10.84 6.54 5.33
N ARG A 266 -11.79 5.62 5.15
CA ARG A 266 -11.55 4.18 5.09
C ARG A 266 -10.97 3.70 3.75
N LEU A 267 -10.91 4.57 2.72
CA LEU A 267 -10.37 4.23 1.41
C LEU A 267 -8.96 4.80 1.26
N PHE A 268 -8.00 3.95 0.89
CA PHE A 268 -6.60 4.35 0.67
C PHE A 268 -6.05 3.76 -0.63
N PHE A 269 -4.95 4.34 -1.12
CA PHE A 269 -4.33 3.89 -2.36
C PHE A 269 -3.25 2.83 -2.13
N ILE A 270 -3.16 1.92 -3.09
CA ILE A 270 -2.01 1.03 -3.35
C ILE A 270 -1.67 1.13 -4.83
N THR A 271 -0.46 0.75 -5.20
CA THR A 271 -0.11 0.65 -6.61
C THR A 271 -0.48 -0.68 -7.21
N ASP A 272 -0.39 -1.76 -6.46
CA ASP A 272 -0.49 -3.12 -7.00
C ASP A 272 0.51 -3.34 -8.14
N ALA A 273 1.69 -2.69 -8.01
CA ALA A 273 2.67 -2.63 -9.09
C ALA A 273 3.44 -3.94 -9.24
N VAL A 274 3.60 -4.32 -10.49
CA VAL A 274 4.45 -5.43 -10.92
C VAL A 274 5.50 -4.93 -11.90
N THR A 275 6.36 -5.82 -12.37
CA THR A 275 7.38 -5.52 -13.40
C THR A 275 7.41 -6.61 -14.44
N SER A 276 7.89 -6.29 -15.65
CA SER A 276 8.06 -7.28 -16.72
C SER A 276 8.97 -8.42 -16.29
N ILE A 277 8.49 -9.63 -16.47
CA ILE A 277 9.27 -10.84 -16.27
C ILE A 277 8.81 -11.92 -17.27
N SER A 278 9.76 -12.61 -17.89
CA SER A 278 9.49 -13.63 -18.92
C SER A 278 9.57 -15.07 -18.39
N GLU A 279 10.04 -15.24 -17.16
CA GLU A 279 10.29 -16.54 -16.54
C GLU A 279 9.50 -16.73 -15.25
N GLY A 280 9.48 -17.94 -14.72
CA GLY A 280 8.79 -18.28 -13.50
C GLY A 280 7.28 -18.46 -13.65
N TYR A 281 6.58 -18.47 -12.53
CA TYR A 281 5.13 -18.66 -12.49
C TYR A 281 4.33 -17.44 -12.96
N TYR A 282 4.80 -16.25 -12.60
CA TYR A 282 4.13 -14.97 -12.90
C TYR A 282 4.85 -14.26 -14.05
N LYS A 283 4.40 -14.50 -15.27
CA LYS A 283 4.97 -13.88 -16.49
C LYS A 283 4.20 -12.60 -16.80
N HIS A 284 4.69 -11.47 -16.32
CA HIS A 284 4.07 -10.19 -16.57
C HIS A 284 4.54 -9.56 -17.87
N VAL A 285 3.61 -9.30 -18.78
CA VAL A 285 3.85 -8.69 -20.09
C VAL A 285 3.32 -7.26 -20.08
N TYR A 286 4.20 -6.28 -20.29
CA TYR A 286 3.83 -4.88 -20.38
C TYR A 286 3.05 -4.57 -21.65
N LYS A 287 1.92 -3.85 -21.54
CA LYS A 287 1.01 -3.48 -22.63
C LYS A 287 0.86 -1.96 -22.81
N GLY A 288 1.84 -1.18 -22.37
CA GLY A 288 1.86 0.28 -22.49
C GLY A 288 1.35 1.01 -21.24
N ASP A 289 0.21 0.61 -20.69
CA ASP A 289 -0.42 1.23 -19.49
C ASP A 289 -0.73 0.23 -18.38
N ARG A 290 -0.50 -1.06 -18.61
CA ARG A 290 -0.85 -2.16 -17.70
C ARG A 290 0.06 -3.37 -17.91
N TYR A 291 -0.03 -4.31 -16.98
CA TYR A 291 0.55 -5.65 -17.17
C TYR A 291 -0.55 -6.69 -17.32
N THR A 292 -0.27 -7.70 -18.16
CA THR A 292 -1.11 -8.88 -18.33
C THR A 292 -0.28 -10.15 -18.23
N LEU A 293 -0.92 -11.27 -17.88
CA LEU A 293 -0.36 -12.57 -18.16
C LEU A 293 -0.36 -12.84 -19.67
N PRO A 294 0.36 -13.88 -20.16
CA PRO A 294 0.38 -14.24 -21.58
C PRO A 294 -0.99 -14.53 -22.20
N ASP A 295 -1.96 -14.98 -21.40
CA ASP A 295 -3.35 -15.23 -21.81
C ASP A 295 -4.22 -13.97 -21.88
N GLY A 296 -3.66 -12.80 -21.53
CA GLY A 296 -4.35 -11.51 -21.53
C GLY A 296 -5.01 -11.16 -20.19
N THR A 297 -4.96 -12.02 -19.18
CA THR A 297 -5.47 -11.71 -17.83
C THR A 297 -4.72 -10.52 -17.26
N LEU A 298 -5.44 -9.52 -16.76
CA LEU A 298 -4.87 -8.36 -16.07
C LEU A 298 -4.12 -8.84 -14.83
N SER A 299 -2.87 -8.37 -14.61
CA SER A 299 -1.98 -8.99 -13.63
C SER A 299 -1.18 -8.00 -12.77
N GLY A 300 -1.65 -6.79 -12.63
CA GLY A 300 -1.05 -5.74 -11.84
C GLY A 300 -0.82 -4.45 -12.62
N SER A 301 -0.44 -3.40 -11.92
CA SER A 301 -0.26 -2.07 -12.47
C SER A 301 1.20 -1.74 -12.79
N CYS A 302 1.40 -0.65 -13.54
CA CYS A 302 2.71 -0.02 -13.73
C CYS A 302 2.84 1.32 -12.97
N MET A 303 2.02 1.51 -11.92
CA MET A 303 1.88 2.76 -11.21
C MET A 303 2.93 2.98 -10.13
N THR A 304 3.34 4.22 -9.95
CA THR A 304 3.99 4.71 -8.74
C THR A 304 2.97 5.43 -7.87
N MET A 305 3.24 5.62 -6.57
CA MET A 305 2.36 6.40 -5.70
C MET A 305 2.19 7.85 -6.15
N MET A 306 3.22 8.45 -6.76
CA MET A 306 3.12 9.79 -7.34
C MET A 306 2.15 9.83 -8.52
N SER A 307 2.21 8.86 -9.43
CA SER A 307 1.27 8.77 -10.55
C SER A 307 -0.17 8.47 -10.07
N THR A 308 -0.30 7.70 -8.99
CA THR A 308 -1.58 7.46 -8.31
C THR A 308 -2.17 8.76 -7.74
N LEU A 309 -1.35 9.56 -7.02
CA LEU A 309 -1.75 10.89 -6.55
C LEU A 309 -2.24 11.77 -7.70
N LYS A 310 -1.45 11.86 -8.77
CA LYS A 310 -1.78 12.67 -9.95
C LYS A 310 -3.10 12.24 -10.59
N ASN A 311 -3.29 10.96 -10.83
CA ASN A 311 -4.54 10.41 -11.38
C ASN A 311 -5.74 10.68 -10.47
N SER A 312 -5.55 10.57 -9.16
CA SER A 312 -6.59 10.84 -8.18
C SER A 312 -7.10 12.28 -8.27
N VAL A 313 -6.20 13.24 -8.36
CA VAL A 313 -6.55 14.66 -8.46
C VAL A 313 -7.11 14.99 -9.84
N GLU A 314 -6.37 14.67 -10.91
CA GLU A 314 -6.67 15.14 -12.27
C GLU A 314 -7.83 14.37 -12.93
N LYS A 315 -7.93 13.06 -12.68
CA LYS A 315 -8.87 12.18 -13.38
C LYS A 315 -10.03 11.71 -12.48
N ALA A 316 -9.75 11.32 -11.23
CA ALA A 316 -10.83 10.95 -10.32
C ALA A 316 -11.50 12.18 -9.69
N GLY A 317 -10.87 13.38 -9.70
CA GLY A 317 -11.45 14.61 -9.16
C GLY A 317 -11.54 14.61 -7.62
N ILE A 318 -10.65 13.88 -6.96
CA ILE A 318 -10.50 13.90 -5.51
C ILE A 318 -9.60 15.10 -5.16
N SER A 319 -9.92 15.83 -4.10
CA SER A 319 -9.09 16.97 -3.70
C SER A 319 -7.65 16.55 -3.41
N LEU A 320 -6.69 17.46 -3.62
CA LEU A 320 -5.28 17.18 -3.35
C LEU A 320 -5.05 16.74 -1.91
N GLU A 321 -5.68 17.42 -0.94
CA GLU A 321 -5.55 17.09 0.48
C GLU A 321 -6.02 15.66 0.78
N GLU A 322 -7.19 15.27 0.28
CA GLU A 322 -7.71 13.91 0.45
C GLU A 322 -6.84 12.87 -0.26
N SER A 323 -6.35 13.19 -1.46
CA SER A 323 -5.45 12.31 -2.20
C SER A 323 -4.13 12.09 -1.47
N LEU A 324 -3.58 13.12 -0.82
CA LEU A 324 -2.39 13.02 0.04
C LEU A 324 -2.66 12.13 1.27
N LYS A 325 -3.83 12.28 1.92
CA LYS A 325 -4.22 11.41 3.03
C LYS A 325 -4.36 9.95 2.58
N MET A 326 -4.95 9.71 1.42
CA MET A 326 -5.08 8.36 0.85
C MET A 326 -3.73 7.71 0.50
N CYS A 327 -2.71 8.51 0.18
CA CYS A 327 -1.35 8.03 -0.08
C CYS A 327 -0.49 7.86 1.19
N SER A 328 -0.88 8.44 2.34
CA SER A 328 0.00 8.51 3.51
C SER A 328 -0.73 8.23 4.83
N VAL A 329 -1.69 9.06 5.22
CA VAL A 329 -2.34 9.03 6.55
C VAL A 329 -3.22 7.80 6.72
N TYR A 330 -4.05 7.48 5.72
CA TYR A 330 -5.00 6.38 5.84
C TYR A 330 -4.33 5.00 5.84
N PRO A 331 -3.34 4.68 4.96
CA PRO A 331 -2.62 3.42 5.08
C PRO A 331 -1.82 3.31 6.39
N ALA A 332 -1.28 4.44 6.93
CA ALA A 332 -0.66 4.46 8.26
C ALA A 332 -1.67 4.15 9.37
N GLY A 333 -2.89 4.65 9.24
CA GLY A 333 -3.99 4.37 10.16
C GLY A 333 -4.35 2.88 10.23
N LEU A 334 -4.38 2.19 9.09
CA LEU A 334 -4.58 0.74 9.04
C LEU A 334 -3.48 -0.01 9.78
N LEU A 335 -2.23 0.43 9.65
CA LEU A 335 -1.08 -0.15 10.37
C LEU A 335 -1.07 0.19 11.86
N LYS A 336 -1.96 1.08 12.32
CA LYS A 336 -1.99 1.60 13.70
C LYS A 336 -0.66 2.23 14.13
N ASP A 337 0.10 2.78 13.19
CA ASP A 337 1.35 3.47 13.45
C ASP A 337 1.10 4.99 13.51
N PRO A 338 1.14 5.61 14.71
CA PRO A 338 0.83 7.02 14.89
C PRO A 338 1.90 7.96 14.32
N PHE A 339 3.06 7.41 13.96
CA PHE A 339 4.22 8.18 13.49
C PHE A 339 4.34 8.24 11.97
N LEU A 340 3.74 7.29 11.27
CA LEU A 340 3.74 7.26 9.81
C LEU A 340 2.70 8.23 9.21
N GLY A 341 2.98 8.70 8.00
CA GLY A 341 2.06 9.51 7.21
C GLY A 341 1.85 10.94 7.71
N LYS A 342 2.68 11.43 8.65
CA LYS A 342 2.55 12.77 9.26
C LYS A 342 3.91 13.44 9.42
N ILE A 343 3.90 14.79 9.43
CA ILE A 343 5.04 15.62 9.79
C ILE A 343 4.76 16.21 11.18
N GLN A 344 5.45 15.69 12.21
CA GLN A 344 5.22 16.09 13.60
C GLN A 344 6.56 16.36 14.31
N LYS A 345 6.56 17.38 15.19
CA LYS A 345 7.72 17.70 16.01
C LYS A 345 8.16 16.51 16.86
N GLY A 346 9.48 16.30 16.92
CA GLY A 346 10.10 15.25 17.72
C GLY A 346 10.19 13.89 17.02
N GLN A 347 9.72 13.78 15.77
CA GLN A 347 9.76 12.55 14.98
C GLN A 347 10.78 12.64 13.85
N THR A 348 11.33 11.48 13.46
CA THR A 348 11.98 11.36 12.16
C THR A 348 10.91 11.46 11.08
N VAL A 349 11.18 12.20 10.02
CA VAL A 349 10.22 12.36 8.94
C VAL A 349 10.87 12.05 7.60
N ASP A 350 10.16 11.23 6.82
CA ASP A 350 10.36 11.16 5.38
C ASP A 350 9.28 12.03 4.73
N PHE A 351 9.69 12.95 3.89
CA PHE A 351 8.77 13.88 3.22
C PHE A 351 9.12 14.07 1.74
N ASN A 352 8.13 14.50 1.00
CA ASN A 352 8.22 14.87 -0.40
C ASN A 352 8.01 16.37 -0.57
N ILE A 353 8.70 16.97 -1.54
CA ILE A 353 8.38 18.29 -2.07
C ILE A 353 7.85 18.08 -3.49
N ILE A 354 6.65 18.58 -3.74
CA ILE A 354 5.88 18.28 -4.94
C ILE A 354 5.47 19.61 -5.58
N ASN A 355 5.63 19.72 -6.91
CA ASN A 355 5.17 20.89 -7.65
C ASN A 355 3.63 20.96 -7.66
N LYS A 356 3.07 22.11 -7.33
CA LYS A 356 1.61 22.31 -7.19
C LYS A 356 0.84 22.22 -8.49
N LYS A 357 1.47 22.56 -9.63
CA LYS A 357 0.82 22.59 -10.93
C LYS A 357 0.94 21.29 -11.69
N THR A 358 2.15 20.68 -11.68
CA THR A 358 2.42 19.48 -12.45
C THR A 358 2.19 18.20 -11.66
N LEU A 359 2.09 18.29 -10.31
CA LEU A 359 2.06 17.17 -9.38
C LEU A 359 3.24 16.21 -9.59
N GLU A 360 4.42 16.77 -9.86
CA GLU A 360 5.68 16.04 -10.02
C GLU A 360 6.52 16.16 -8.76
N LEU A 361 7.22 15.07 -8.45
CA LEU A 361 8.16 15.02 -7.34
C LEU A 361 9.39 15.89 -7.66
N VAL A 362 9.68 16.85 -6.81
CA VAL A 362 10.85 17.77 -6.94
C VAL A 362 11.97 17.32 -6.03
N TYR A 363 11.64 16.84 -4.84
CA TYR A 363 12.62 16.42 -3.84
C TYR A 363 11.98 15.37 -2.91
N SER A 364 12.81 14.45 -2.41
CA SER A 364 12.46 13.54 -1.31
C SER A 364 13.59 13.48 -0.29
N SER A 365 13.24 13.49 0.98
CA SER A 365 14.20 13.51 2.10
C SER A 365 14.89 12.17 2.38
N PHE A 366 14.49 11.09 1.70
CA PHE A 366 14.87 9.69 2.00
C PHE A 366 15.67 9.02 0.86
N HIS A 367 16.32 9.79 0.03
CA HIS A 367 17.24 9.31 -1.02
C HIS A 367 18.59 8.90 -0.46
#